data_83bf6314bea9039d10bd8cea0ea96445
#
_entry.id   83bf6314bea9039d10bd8cea0ea96445
#
_cell.length_a   1.000
_cell.length_b   1.000
_cell.length_c   1.000
_cell.angle_alpha   90.00
_cell.angle_beta   90.00
_cell.angle_gamma   90.00
#
_symmetry.space_group_name_H-M   'P 1'
#
loop_
_entity.id
_entity.type
_entity.pdbx_description
1 polymer ?
#
loop_
_entity_poly.entity_id
_entity_poly.type
_entity_poly.pdbx_seq_one_letter_code
_entity_poly.pdbx_strand_id
1 'polypeptide(L)'
;MKSEWNTKMLSDIADFNPRERLSKGTIAKKISMDMLQPYCRDIPSFELTAFTGGTKFRNGDTIMARITPCLENGKTAQVSILDDDEVGFGSTEYIVFRAKEGISDPDFIYYLVCSPLVREPAIKSMVGSSGRQRVQTDVVQRLEVQVPPLEEQQKIAGVLRALDDKIKLNNEINKNLAEQAAALFQAWFVNFEPFGGSMPDNWTEGNLGQIAE
;
A
#
# COMPACT_ATOMS: atom_id res chain seq x y z
N MET A 1 18.50 -14.88 -25.78
CA MET A 1 17.68 -16.07 -25.50
C MET A 1 16.36 -15.59 -24.93
N LYS A 2 15.20 -16.04 -25.47
CA LYS A 2 13.91 -15.81 -24.79
C LYS A 2 13.97 -16.65 -23.51
N SER A 3 13.84 -16.01 -22.34
CA SER A 3 13.69 -16.74 -21.09
C SER A 3 12.35 -17.49 -21.13
N GLU A 4 12.38 -18.79 -20.81
CA GLU A 4 11.15 -19.58 -20.76
C GLU A 4 10.44 -19.30 -19.43
N TRP A 5 9.24 -18.74 -19.52
CA TRP A 5 8.36 -18.61 -18.37
C TRP A 5 7.71 -19.95 -18.08
N ASN A 6 7.64 -20.30 -16.81
CA ASN A 6 7.07 -21.56 -16.36
C ASN A 6 5.72 -21.34 -15.69
N THR A 7 4.75 -22.21 -15.98
CA THR A 7 3.50 -22.24 -15.24
C THR A 7 3.76 -22.85 -13.86
N LYS A 8 3.43 -22.10 -12.80
CA LYS A 8 3.54 -22.54 -11.39
C LYS A 8 2.27 -22.17 -10.64
N MET A 9 1.94 -22.91 -9.57
CA MET A 9 0.95 -22.47 -8.62
C MET A 9 1.50 -21.29 -7.82
N LEU A 10 0.63 -20.37 -7.40
CA LEU A 10 1.05 -19.23 -6.58
C LEU A 10 1.69 -19.71 -5.26
N SER A 11 1.22 -20.84 -4.70
CA SER A 11 1.82 -21.49 -3.53
C SER A 11 3.22 -22.08 -3.77
N ASP A 12 3.65 -22.25 -5.02
CA ASP A 12 5.01 -22.73 -5.32
C ASP A 12 6.03 -21.61 -5.21
N ILE A 13 5.59 -20.34 -5.37
CA ILE A 13 6.45 -19.17 -5.38
C ILE A 13 6.27 -18.25 -4.16
N ALA A 14 5.19 -18.39 -3.39
CA ALA A 14 4.97 -17.62 -2.17
C ALA A 14 4.43 -18.48 -1.04
N ASP A 15 4.89 -18.22 0.18
CA ASP A 15 4.28 -18.75 1.39
C ASP A 15 3.07 -17.91 1.78
N PHE A 16 1.99 -18.57 2.18
CA PHE A 16 0.75 -17.95 2.61
C PHE A 16 0.66 -17.93 4.13
N ASN A 17 0.42 -16.77 4.71
CA ASN A 17 0.30 -16.57 6.16
C ASN A 17 1.45 -17.24 6.93
N PRO A 18 2.71 -16.89 6.64
CA PRO A 18 3.87 -17.51 7.27
C PRO A 18 3.78 -17.40 8.79
N ARG A 19 4.28 -18.41 9.49
CA ARG A 19 4.25 -18.45 10.95
C ARG A 19 5.32 -17.54 11.52
N GLU A 20 4.91 -16.57 12.33
CA GLU A 20 5.80 -15.66 13.05
C GLU A 20 5.57 -15.75 14.55
N ARG A 21 6.65 -15.53 15.32
CA ARG A 21 6.59 -15.51 16.78
C ARG A 21 6.43 -14.06 17.25
N LEU A 22 5.33 -13.78 17.91
CA LEU A 22 5.09 -12.53 18.62
C LEU A 22 4.23 -12.88 19.85
N SER A 23 4.74 -12.64 21.05
CA SER A 23 4.07 -12.98 22.29
C SER A 23 2.97 -11.98 22.61
N LYS A 24 1.86 -12.43 23.19
CA LYS A 24 0.80 -11.52 23.64
C LYS A 24 1.37 -10.51 24.64
N GLY A 25 0.97 -9.25 24.50
CA GLY A 25 1.43 -8.15 25.33
C GLY A 25 2.72 -7.47 24.85
N THR A 26 3.44 -8.04 23.87
CA THR A 26 4.59 -7.37 23.26
C THR A 26 4.14 -6.12 22.52
N ILE A 27 4.78 -4.98 22.77
CA ILE A 27 4.59 -3.76 21.98
C ILE A 27 5.22 -3.97 20.61
N ALA A 28 4.44 -3.80 19.56
CA ALA A 28 4.87 -3.97 18.17
C ALA A 28 4.10 -3.05 17.24
N LYS A 29 4.61 -2.86 16.04
CA LYS A 29 3.95 -2.06 15.00
C LYS A 29 2.73 -2.80 14.46
N LYS A 30 1.57 -2.17 14.65
CA LYS A 30 0.28 -2.65 14.13
C LYS A 30 -0.08 -1.86 12.88
N ILE A 31 -0.42 -2.59 11.82
CA ILE A 31 -0.94 -2.04 10.58
C ILE A 31 -2.40 -2.48 10.45
N SER A 32 -3.33 -1.58 10.72
CA SER A 32 -4.75 -1.84 10.60
C SER A 32 -5.24 -1.66 9.15
N MET A 33 -6.43 -2.17 8.85
CA MET A 33 -6.98 -2.18 7.48
C MET A 33 -7.24 -0.76 6.91
N ASP A 34 -7.51 0.21 7.75
CA ASP A 34 -7.71 1.62 7.39
C ASP A 34 -6.41 2.33 6.99
N MET A 35 -5.26 1.85 7.47
CA MET A 35 -3.95 2.39 7.13
C MET A 35 -3.51 2.00 5.71
N LEU A 36 -4.07 0.93 5.13
CA LEU A 36 -3.81 0.58 3.73
C LEU A 36 -4.59 1.52 2.81
N GLN A 37 -3.85 2.19 1.92
CA GLN A 37 -4.43 3.02 0.88
C GLN A 37 -4.76 2.19 -0.36
N PRO A 38 -5.88 2.48 -1.05
CA PRO A 38 -6.23 1.80 -2.30
C PRO A 38 -5.14 1.93 -3.36
N TYR A 39 -4.71 0.80 -3.93
CA TYR A 39 -3.74 0.72 -5.02
C TYR A 39 -2.38 1.38 -4.70
N CYS A 40 -2.00 1.44 -3.42
CA CYS A 40 -0.72 1.96 -2.98
C CYS A 40 0.16 0.85 -2.43
N ARG A 41 1.42 0.80 -2.89
CA ARG A 41 2.41 -0.14 -2.39
C ARG A 41 2.80 0.17 -0.94
N ASP A 42 3.06 1.43 -0.66
CA ASP A 42 3.63 1.86 0.60
C ASP A 42 2.56 2.04 1.67
N ILE A 43 2.92 1.68 2.89
CA ILE A 43 2.08 1.87 4.08
C ILE A 43 2.49 3.18 4.75
N PRO A 44 1.59 4.17 4.87
CA PRO A 44 1.98 5.51 5.32
C PRO A 44 2.23 5.63 6.83
N SER A 45 1.67 4.72 7.62
CA SER A 45 1.72 4.82 9.09
C SER A 45 1.49 3.48 9.78
N PHE A 46 1.81 3.43 11.06
CA PHE A 46 1.53 2.32 11.96
C PHE A 46 1.14 2.84 13.34
N GLU A 47 0.60 1.97 14.17
CA GLU A 47 0.31 2.20 15.59
C GLU A 47 1.24 1.32 16.44
N LEU A 48 1.91 1.90 17.43
CA LEU A 48 2.63 1.10 18.44
C LEU A 48 1.65 0.68 19.54
N THR A 49 1.38 -0.63 19.63
CA THR A 49 0.42 -1.15 20.61
C THR A 49 0.76 -2.60 21.00
N ALA A 50 0.19 -3.04 22.13
CA ALA A 50 0.39 -4.40 22.59
C ALA A 50 -0.28 -5.42 21.65
N PHE A 51 0.47 -6.44 21.25
CA PHE A 51 -0.08 -7.54 20.46
C PHE A 51 -1.11 -8.33 21.26
N THR A 52 -2.35 -8.32 20.78
CA THR A 52 -3.45 -9.11 21.37
C THR A 52 -3.93 -10.21 20.44
N GLY A 53 -3.62 -10.10 19.15
CA GLY A 53 -4.00 -11.04 18.09
C GLY A 53 -3.92 -10.37 16.73
N GLY A 54 -4.10 -11.15 15.68
CA GLY A 54 -4.04 -10.68 14.30
C GLY A 54 -3.02 -11.41 13.45
N THR A 55 -2.98 -11.10 12.17
CA THR A 55 -2.04 -11.68 11.22
C THR A 55 -0.68 -11.00 11.40
N LYS A 56 0.39 -11.79 11.36
CA LYS A 56 1.77 -11.31 11.57
C LYS A 56 2.51 -11.29 10.26
N PHE A 57 3.46 -10.37 10.12
CA PHE A 57 4.23 -10.18 8.90
C PHE A 57 5.58 -9.54 9.19
N ARG A 58 6.48 -9.55 8.20
CA ARG A 58 7.80 -8.90 8.19
C ARG A 58 7.94 -7.96 7.01
N ASN A 59 9.01 -7.18 6.98
CA ASN A 59 9.40 -6.42 5.79
C ASN A 59 9.57 -7.35 4.59
N GLY A 60 9.13 -6.91 3.41
CA GLY A 60 9.10 -7.69 2.18
C GLY A 60 7.82 -8.52 1.98
N ASP A 61 7.03 -8.76 3.03
CA ASP A 61 5.76 -9.46 2.88
C ASP A 61 4.73 -8.56 2.17
N THR A 62 3.89 -9.16 1.34
CA THR A 62 2.71 -8.51 0.79
C THR A 62 1.50 -8.85 1.65
N ILE A 63 0.78 -7.83 2.13
CA ILE A 63 -0.46 -7.98 2.86
C ILE A 63 -1.64 -7.57 1.99
N MET A 64 -2.57 -8.49 1.74
CA MET A 64 -3.76 -8.28 0.91
C MET A 64 -5.01 -8.41 1.78
N ALA A 65 -5.92 -7.45 1.69
CA ALA A 65 -7.24 -7.59 2.29
C ALA A 65 -7.97 -8.80 1.71
N ARG A 66 -8.63 -9.59 2.56
CA ARG A 66 -9.42 -10.75 2.13
C ARG A 66 -10.94 -10.57 2.27
N ILE A 67 -11.38 -9.39 2.68
CA ILE A 67 -12.79 -9.12 3.01
C ILE A 67 -13.36 -7.99 2.14
N THR A 68 -14.65 -8.10 1.80
CA THR A 68 -15.48 -7.06 1.18
C THR A 68 -15.64 -5.84 2.13
N PRO A 69 -15.57 -4.58 1.65
CA PRO A 69 -15.21 -4.15 0.29
C PRO A 69 -13.71 -3.84 0.12
N CYS A 70 -12.88 -4.25 1.10
CA CYS A 70 -11.49 -3.80 1.17
C CYS A 70 -10.65 -4.30 -0.01
N LEU A 71 -10.80 -5.57 -0.42
CA LEU A 71 -10.08 -6.10 -1.59
C LEU A 71 -10.56 -5.47 -2.89
N GLU A 72 -11.86 -5.31 -3.06
CA GLU A 72 -12.45 -4.66 -4.23
C GLU A 72 -11.98 -3.20 -4.37
N ASN A 73 -11.73 -2.54 -3.24
CA ASN A 73 -11.14 -1.21 -3.19
C ASN A 73 -9.61 -1.18 -3.33
N GLY A 74 -8.97 -2.33 -3.63
CA GLY A 74 -7.53 -2.39 -3.90
C GLY A 74 -6.63 -2.27 -2.67
N LYS A 75 -7.10 -2.62 -1.48
CA LYS A 75 -6.29 -2.61 -0.25
C LYS A 75 -5.34 -3.79 -0.22
N THR A 76 -4.19 -3.59 -0.84
CA THR A 76 -3.02 -4.50 -0.86
C THR A 76 -1.78 -3.63 -0.77
N ALA A 77 -0.84 -3.98 0.10
CA ALA A 77 0.39 -3.23 0.29
C ALA A 77 1.59 -4.15 0.55
N GLN A 78 2.80 -3.66 0.31
CA GLN A 78 4.03 -4.31 0.69
C GLN A 78 4.53 -3.72 2.01
N VAL A 79 4.88 -4.60 2.94
CA VAL A 79 5.42 -4.19 4.24
C VAL A 79 6.87 -3.74 4.08
N SER A 80 7.16 -2.49 4.45
CA SER A 80 8.51 -1.91 4.40
C SER A 80 8.78 -0.91 5.54
N ILE A 81 7.89 -0.87 6.55
CA ILE A 81 7.86 0.14 7.59
C ILE A 81 8.34 -0.39 8.96
N LEU A 82 8.72 -1.66 9.01
CA LEU A 82 9.24 -2.31 10.22
C LEU A 82 10.73 -2.05 10.36
N ASP A 83 11.25 -2.22 11.57
CA ASP A 83 12.69 -2.23 11.80
C ASP A 83 13.30 -3.58 11.37
N ASP A 84 14.62 -3.68 11.32
CA ASP A 84 15.31 -4.91 10.96
C ASP A 84 14.88 -6.04 11.90
N ASP A 85 14.59 -7.21 11.35
CA ASP A 85 14.10 -8.40 12.05
C ASP A 85 12.81 -8.24 12.88
N GLU A 86 12.17 -7.06 12.83
CA GLU A 86 10.90 -6.83 13.52
C GLU A 86 9.77 -7.65 12.93
N VAL A 87 8.85 -8.09 13.80
CA VAL A 87 7.56 -8.70 13.43
C VAL A 87 6.45 -7.71 13.73
N GLY A 88 5.81 -7.24 12.66
CA GLY A 88 4.58 -6.46 12.75
C GLY A 88 3.34 -7.35 12.79
N PHE A 89 2.21 -6.73 13.09
CA PHE A 89 0.92 -7.43 13.06
C PHE A 89 -0.20 -6.51 12.55
N GLY A 90 -1.33 -7.12 12.20
CA GLY A 90 -2.46 -6.35 11.70
C GLY A 90 -3.76 -7.14 11.74
N SER A 91 -4.70 -6.75 10.87
CA SER A 91 -6.02 -7.36 10.80
C SER A 91 -5.95 -8.87 10.58
N THR A 92 -6.85 -9.63 11.22
CA THR A 92 -7.10 -11.05 10.89
C THR A 92 -7.67 -11.24 9.49
N GLU A 93 -8.11 -10.16 8.86
CA GLU A 93 -8.64 -10.15 7.49
C GLU A 93 -7.56 -9.84 6.45
N TYR A 94 -6.29 -10.10 6.75
CA TYR A 94 -5.20 -10.13 5.78
C TYR A 94 -4.86 -11.56 5.34
N ILE A 95 -4.52 -11.70 4.06
CA ILE A 95 -3.68 -12.79 3.55
C ILE A 95 -2.29 -12.21 3.38
N VAL A 96 -1.29 -12.85 3.97
CA VAL A 96 0.12 -12.49 3.84
C VAL A 96 0.77 -13.40 2.83
N PHE A 97 1.50 -12.81 1.89
CA PHE A 97 2.32 -13.52 0.90
C PHE A 97 3.78 -13.18 1.16
N ARG A 98 4.60 -14.20 1.36
CA ARG A 98 6.04 -14.08 1.49
C ARG A 98 6.72 -14.74 0.30
N ALA A 99 7.57 -14.01 -0.39
CA ALA A 99 8.39 -14.57 -1.45
C ALA A 99 9.25 -15.72 -0.92
N LYS A 100 9.37 -16.80 -1.71
CA LYS A 100 10.25 -17.91 -1.37
C LYS A 100 11.67 -17.61 -1.82
N GLU A 101 12.61 -17.73 -0.89
CA GLU A 101 14.03 -17.47 -1.13
C GLU A 101 14.56 -18.28 -2.31
N GLY A 102 15.30 -17.63 -3.21
CA GLY A 102 15.85 -18.26 -4.41
C GLY A 102 14.85 -18.62 -5.50
N ILE A 103 13.53 -18.44 -5.27
CA ILE A 103 12.45 -18.80 -6.20
C ILE A 103 11.73 -17.57 -6.73
N SER A 104 11.44 -16.62 -5.84
CA SER A 104 10.69 -15.41 -6.18
C SER A 104 11.24 -14.16 -5.51
N ASP A 105 11.02 -13.04 -6.16
CA ASP A 105 11.39 -11.72 -5.68
C ASP A 105 10.21 -11.09 -4.91
N PRO A 106 10.42 -10.45 -3.74
CA PRO A 106 9.34 -9.86 -2.94
C PRO A 106 8.54 -8.78 -3.67
N ASP A 107 9.20 -7.89 -4.43
CA ASP A 107 8.54 -6.85 -5.19
C ASP A 107 7.72 -7.47 -6.34
N PHE A 108 8.27 -8.51 -7.00
CA PHE A 108 7.53 -9.25 -8.02
C PHE A 108 6.26 -9.90 -7.45
N ILE A 109 6.32 -10.53 -6.27
CA ILE A 109 5.14 -11.10 -5.60
C ILE A 109 4.11 -10.00 -5.32
N TYR A 110 4.52 -8.81 -4.86
CA TYR A 110 3.61 -7.70 -4.65
C TYR A 110 2.85 -7.33 -5.94
N TYR A 111 3.57 -7.08 -7.02
CA TYR A 111 2.94 -6.69 -8.29
C TYR A 111 2.08 -7.80 -8.89
N LEU A 112 2.51 -9.05 -8.77
CA LEU A 112 1.71 -10.20 -9.20
C LEU A 112 0.39 -10.30 -8.42
N VAL A 113 0.43 -10.15 -7.09
CA VAL A 113 -0.76 -10.17 -6.22
C VAL A 113 -1.72 -9.02 -6.54
N CYS A 114 -1.18 -7.83 -6.86
CA CYS A 114 -1.98 -6.67 -7.26
C CYS A 114 -2.55 -6.79 -8.68
N SER A 115 -1.98 -7.64 -9.52
CA SER A 115 -2.40 -7.80 -10.92
C SER A 115 -3.79 -8.43 -11.05
N PRO A 116 -4.48 -8.21 -12.19
CA PRO A 116 -5.73 -8.88 -12.48
C PRO A 116 -5.65 -10.41 -12.42
N LEU A 117 -4.45 -10.99 -12.69
CA LEU A 117 -4.24 -12.45 -12.70
C LEU A 117 -4.48 -13.10 -11.33
N VAL A 118 -4.23 -12.38 -10.24
CA VAL A 118 -4.46 -12.89 -8.88
C VAL A 118 -5.65 -12.21 -8.23
N ARG A 119 -5.75 -10.88 -8.35
CA ARG A 119 -6.78 -10.10 -7.67
C ARG A 119 -8.20 -10.44 -8.15
N GLU A 120 -8.44 -10.59 -9.46
CA GLU A 120 -9.79 -10.91 -9.96
C GLU A 120 -10.27 -12.32 -9.54
N PRO A 121 -9.47 -13.39 -9.69
CA PRO A 121 -9.84 -14.69 -9.15
C PRO A 121 -10.06 -14.69 -7.63
N ALA A 122 -9.25 -13.91 -6.88
CA ALA A 122 -9.44 -13.76 -5.45
C ALA A 122 -10.82 -13.15 -5.13
N ILE A 123 -11.21 -12.07 -5.81
CA ILE A 123 -12.54 -11.44 -5.66
C ILE A 123 -13.65 -12.42 -6.06
N LYS A 124 -13.51 -13.11 -7.18
CA LYS A 124 -14.50 -14.11 -7.65
C LYS A 124 -14.66 -15.29 -6.71
N SER A 125 -13.62 -15.61 -5.93
CA SER A 125 -13.66 -16.70 -4.93
C SER A 125 -14.37 -16.34 -3.64
N MET A 126 -14.76 -15.08 -3.45
CA MET A 126 -15.33 -14.62 -2.19
C MET A 126 -16.65 -15.29 -1.86
N VAL A 127 -16.77 -15.78 -0.62
CA VAL A 127 -17.98 -16.40 -0.07
C VAL A 127 -18.36 -15.76 1.27
N GLY A 128 -19.64 -15.80 1.59
CA GLY A 128 -20.19 -15.26 2.84
C GLY A 128 -21.47 -14.47 2.62
N SER A 129 -22.01 -13.90 3.70
CA SER A 129 -23.17 -13.02 3.64
C SER A 129 -22.82 -11.68 2.96
N SER A 130 -23.85 -11.02 2.38
CA SER A 130 -23.67 -9.70 1.75
C SER A 130 -22.95 -8.73 2.68
N GLY A 131 -21.92 -8.04 2.14
CA GLY A 131 -21.10 -7.08 2.87
C GLY A 131 -20.03 -7.67 3.79
N ARG A 132 -19.95 -9.02 3.91
CA ARG A 132 -18.94 -9.73 4.74
C ARG A 132 -18.35 -10.97 4.05
N GLN A 133 -18.22 -10.89 2.73
CA GLN A 133 -17.62 -11.96 1.96
C GLN A 133 -16.10 -11.99 2.15
N ARG A 134 -15.54 -13.20 2.11
CA ARG A 134 -14.09 -13.43 2.30
C ARG A 134 -13.53 -14.30 1.20
N VAL A 135 -12.33 -13.94 0.75
CA VAL A 135 -11.53 -14.72 -0.20
C VAL A 135 -11.30 -16.13 0.33
N GLN A 136 -11.52 -17.12 -0.54
CA GLN A 136 -11.10 -18.50 -0.30
C GLN A 136 -9.59 -18.61 -0.57
N THR A 137 -8.80 -18.65 0.50
CA THR A 137 -7.33 -18.65 0.41
C THR A 137 -6.78 -19.84 -0.40
N ASP A 138 -7.43 -21.00 -0.29
CA ASP A 138 -7.05 -22.21 -1.04
C ASP A 138 -7.25 -22.07 -2.55
N VAL A 139 -8.24 -21.29 -2.98
CA VAL A 139 -8.40 -20.93 -4.41
C VAL A 139 -7.23 -20.11 -4.89
N VAL A 140 -6.83 -19.09 -4.13
CA VAL A 140 -5.69 -18.22 -4.48
C VAL A 140 -4.37 -19.00 -4.47
N GLN A 141 -4.17 -19.91 -3.53
CA GLN A 141 -2.98 -20.77 -3.46
C GLN A 141 -2.77 -21.62 -4.71
N ARG A 142 -3.85 -22.09 -5.32
CA ARG A 142 -3.85 -22.98 -6.51
C ARG A 142 -3.90 -22.21 -7.84
N LEU A 143 -3.89 -20.89 -7.82
CA LEU A 143 -3.85 -20.12 -9.07
C LEU A 143 -2.57 -20.43 -9.83
N GLU A 144 -2.75 -20.84 -11.08
CA GLU A 144 -1.65 -21.02 -12.00
C GLU A 144 -1.26 -19.68 -12.62
N VAL A 145 0.02 -19.36 -12.52
CA VAL A 145 0.60 -18.11 -13.02
C VAL A 145 1.85 -18.40 -13.84
N GLN A 146 2.13 -17.54 -14.80
CA GLN A 146 3.37 -17.59 -15.58
C GLN A 146 4.48 -16.91 -14.79
N VAL A 147 5.54 -17.64 -14.48
CA VAL A 147 6.63 -17.18 -13.62
C VAL A 147 7.94 -17.15 -14.41
N PRO A 148 8.55 -15.98 -14.60
CA PRO A 148 9.86 -15.84 -15.20
C PRO A 148 10.97 -16.32 -14.25
N PRO A 149 12.19 -16.55 -14.76
CA PRO A 149 13.36 -16.73 -13.93
C PRO A 149 13.58 -15.56 -12.96
N LEU A 150 14.20 -15.82 -11.79
CA LEU A 150 14.35 -14.84 -10.72
C LEU A 150 14.97 -13.51 -11.17
N GLU A 151 16.00 -13.56 -12.01
CA GLU A 151 16.64 -12.37 -12.56
C GLU A 151 15.67 -11.50 -13.39
N GLU A 152 14.78 -12.14 -14.13
CA GLU A 152 13.76 -11.42 -14.90
C GLU A 152 12.63 -10.89 -14.02
N GLN A 153 12.25 -11.62 -12.96
CA GLN A 153 11.33 -11.11 -11.94
C GLN A 153 11.85 -9.80 -11.34
N GLN A 154 13.12 -9.77 -10.95
CA GLN A 154 13.78 -8.58 -10.38
C GLN A 154 13.80 -7.41 -11.37
N LYS A 155 14.04 -7.66 -12.66
CA LYS A 155 14.01 -6.61 -13.70
C LYS A 155 12.60 -6.05 -13.88
N ILE A 156 11.58 -6.92 -13.95
CA ILE A 156 10.17 -6.50 -14.09
C ILE A 156 9.76 -5.69 -12.85
N ALA A 157 10.01 -6.23 -11.67
CA ALA A 157 9.67 -5.58 -10.41
C ALA A 157 10.41 -4.24 -10.25
N GLY A 158 11.68 -4.17 -10.62
CA GLY A 158 12.47 -2.94 -10.58
C GLY A 158 11.89 -1.81 -11.42
N VAL A 159 11.37 -2.11 -12.62
CA VAL A 159 10.69 -1.11 -13.46
C VAL A 159 9.40 -0.61 -12.80
N LEU A 160 8.57 -1.53 -12.30
CA LEU A 160 7.30 -1.18 -11.65
C LEU A 160 7.53 -0.39 -10.36
N ARG A 161 8.52 -0.80 -9.57
CA ARG A 161 8.93 -0.08 -8.36
C ARG A 161 9.39 1.34 -8.68
N ALA A 162 10.20 1.54 -9.71
CA ALA A 162 10.65 2.88 -10.10
C ALA A 162 9.47 3.80 -10.50
N LEU A 163 8.38 3.24 -11.05
CA LEU A 163 7.15 3.99 -11.33
C LEU A 163 6.41 4.36 -10.05
N ASP A 164 6.26 3.43 -9.10
CA ASP A 164 5.65 3.72 -7.80
C ASP A 164 6.45 4.76 -7.01
N ASP A 165 7.78 4.64 -6.98
CA ASP A 165 8.66 5.60 -6.32
C ASP A 165 8.53 7.00 -6.95
N LYS A 166 8.36 7.10 -8.27
CA LYS A 166 8.11 8.36 -8.96
C LYS A 166 6.73 8.95 -8.62
N ILE A 167 5.69 8.11 -8.55
CA ILE A 167 4.35 8.54 -8.14
C ILE A 167 4.40 9.09 -6.71
N LYS A 168 5.06 8.39 -5.80
CA LYS A 168 5.25 8.82 -4.42
C LYS A 168 5.94 10.19 -4.35
N LEU A 169 7.09 10.33 -5.02
CA LEU A 169 7.84 11.58 -5.04
C LEU A 169 6.99 12.74 -5.61
N ASN A 170 6.24 12.51 -6.69
CA ASN A 170 5.37 13.53 -7.26
C ASN A 170 4.28 13.96 -6.27
N ASN A 171 3.70 13.02 -5.52
CA ASN A 171 2.69 13.33 -4.50
C ASN A 171 3.29 14.16 -3.34
N GLU A 172 4.52 13.85 -2.91
CA GLU A 172 5.25 14.63 -1.90
C GLU A 172 5.56 16.06 -2.40
N ILE A 173 5.99 16.19 -3.66
CA ILE A 173 6.21 17.49 -4.30
C ILE A 173 4.91 18.30 -4.36
N ASN A 174 3.81 17.70 -4.82
CA ASN A 174 2.51 18.38 -4.90
C ASN A 174 2.01 18.82 -3.53
N LYS A 175 2.18 17.99 -2.49
CA LYS A 175 1.84 18.38 -1.11
C LYS A 175 2.68 19.57 -0.65
N ASN A 176 3.99 19.54 -0.86
CA ASN A 176 4.90 20.63 -0.49
C ASN A 176 4.54 21.93 -1.22
N LEU A 177 4.27 21.87 -2.53
CA LEU A 177 3.84 23.03 -3.31
C LEU A 177 2.51 23.61 -2.80
N ALA A 178 1.55 22.76 -2.43
CA ALA A 178 0.29 23.22 -1.86
C ALA A 178 0.50 23.91 -0.50
N GLU A 179 1.36 23.36 0.36
CA GLU A 179 1.73 23.97 1.64
C GLU A 179 2.45 25.32 1.44
N GLN A 180 3.37 25.43 0.48
CA GLN A 180 4.03 26.69 0.15
C GLN A 180 3.03 27.74 -0.37
N ALA A 181 2.13 27.34 -1.27
CA ALA A 181 1.10 28.23 -1.80
C ALA A 181 0.19 28.75 -0.69
N ALA A 182 -0.24 27.87 0.23
CA ALA A 182 -1.04 28.24 1.39
C ALA A 182 -0.29 29.22 2.33
N ALA A 183 1.00 28.96 2.58
CA ALA A 183 1.83 29.83 3.41
C ALA A 183 2.00 31.23 2.77
N LEU A 184 2.26 31.29 1.46
CA LEU A 184 2.35 32.55 0.73
C LEU A 184 1.03 33.31 0.75
N PHE A 185 -0.08 32.62 0.53
CA PHE A 185 -1.42 33.23 0.62
C PHE A 185 -1.67 33.83 2.01
N GLN A 186 -1.36 33.05 3.05
CA GLN A 186 -1.49 33.48 4.43
C GLN A 186 -0.64 34.74 4.72
N ALA A 187 0.64 34.71 4.32
CA ALA A 187 1.54 35.83 4.55
C ALA A 187 1.12 37.10 3.80
N TRP A 188 0.70 36.97 2.54
CA TRP A 188 0.40 38.12 1.69
C TRP A 188 -0.99 38.70 1.88
N PHE A 189 -2.02 37.84 2.00
CA PHE A 189 -3.41 38.25 1.91
C PHE A 189 -4.19 38.16 3.25
N VAL A 190 -3.59 37.54 4.26
CA VAL A 190 -4.20 37.45 5.60
C VAL A 190 -3.38 38.24 6.62
N ASN A 191 -2.08 38.00 6.65
CA ASN A 191 -1.18 38.65 7.60
C ASN A 191 -0.61 39.98 7.10
N PHE A 192 -0.68 40.22 5.78
CA PHE A 192 -0.11 41.42 5.10
C PHE A 192 1.37 41.66 5.41
N GLU A 193 2.14 40.59 5.63
CA GLU A 193 3.56 40.67 6.02
C GLU A 193 4.42 41.52 5.09
N PRO A 194 4.33 41.40 3.74
CA PRO A 194 5.07 42.26 2.83
C PRO A 194 4.69 43.76 2.90
N PHE A 195 3.55 44.07 3.54
CA PHE A 195 3.01 45.43 3.62
C PHE A 195 3.03 45.98 5.05
N GLY A 196 3.86 45.39 5.94
CA GLY A 196 4.01 45.86 7.32
C GLY A 196 2.89 45.42 8.27
N GLY A 197 2.15 44.37 7.91
CA GLY A 197 1.14 43.74 8.78
C GLY A 197 -0.26 44.38 8.70
N SER A 198 -0.50 45.29 7.74
CA SER A 198 -1.82 45.86 7.47
C SER A 198 -2.12 45.86 5.98
N MET A 199 -3.42 45.80 5.66
CA MET A 199 -3.86 45.85 4.25
C MET A 199 -3.40 47.18 3.63
N PRO A 200 -2.82 47.16 2.40
CA PRO A 200 -2.43 48.40 1.69
C PRO A 200 -3.62 49.34 1.44
N ASP A 201 -3.40 50.65 1.58
CA ASP A 201 -4.43 51.67 1.44
C ASP A 201 -5.12 51.68 0.06
N ASN A 202 -4.46 51.14 -0.98
CA ASN A 202 -4.99 51.05 -2.33
C ASN A 202 -5.77 49.74 -2.60
N TRP A 203 -5.91 48.89 -1.61
CA TRP A 203 -6.77 47.69 -1.68
C TRP A 203 -8.15 48.01 -1.15
N THR A 204 -9.14 47.39 -1.75
CA THR A 204 -10.55 47.52 -1.32
C THR A 204 -11.18 46.17 -1.05
N GLU A 205 -12.00 46.08 -0.03
CA GLU A 205 -12.82 44.89 0.18
C GLU A 205 -13.89 44.77 -0.91
N GLY A 206 -14.03 43.59 -1.44
CA GLY A 206 -15.02 43.24 -2.48
C GLY A 206 -15.57 41.82 -2.29
N ASN A 207 -16.58 41.49 -3.05
CA ASN A 207 -17.12 40.12 -3.09
C ASN A 207 -16.74 39.43 -4.41
N LEU A 208 -16.77 38.08 -4.40
CA LEU A 208 -16.40 37.27 -5.55
C LEU A 208 -17.23 37.59 -6.82
N GLY A 209 -18.50 37.99 -6.67
CA GLY A 209 -19.35 38.36 -7.80
C GLY A 209 -18.93 39.64 -8.52
N GLN A 210 -17.97 40.40 -7.99
CA GLN A 210 -17.42 41.62 -8.60
C GLN A 210 -16.17 41.34 -9.44
N ILE A 211 -15.53 40.19 -9.23
CA ILE A 211 -14.26 39.84 -9.86
C ILE A 211 -14.28 38.54 -10.66
N ALA A 212 -15.35 37.75 -10.51
CA ALA A 212 -15.54 36.50 -11.26
C ALA A 212 -16.86 36.57 -12.05
N GLU A 213 -16.79 36.38 -13.37
CA GLU A 213 -17.94 36.20 -14.27
C GLU A 213 -18.39 34.72 -14.28
#